data_fa37842be116935d4a140c01cfd6d3d1
#
_entry.id   fa37842be116935d4a140c01cfd6d3d1
#
_cell.length_a   1.000
_cell.length_b   1.000
_cell.length_c   1.000
_cell.angle_alpha   90.00
_cell.angle_beta   90.00
_cell.angle_gamma   90.00
#
_symmetry.space_group_name_H-M   'P 1'
#
loop_
_entity.id
_entity.type
_entity.pdbx_description
1 polymer ?
#
loop_
_entity_poly.entity_id
_entity_poly.type
_entity_poly.pdbx_seq_one_letter_code
_entity_poly.pdbx_strand_id
1 'polypeptide(L)'
;MTFQTQNCTRRDAMRLVALALTATVASCATPPARVSNIPASDQTASALPLVNALRAKNGLPPLKIDTAASTAAVYQARRMADAGKMEHLIGIGDDFGKRVKASGVKLPAAENIAEGQRDVNAAVTAWINSPKHLHNMLGKYDGLGVALAYAPSSGGRPYWSMVLSSN
;
A
#
# COMPACT_ATOMS: atom_id res chain seq x y z
N MET A 1 -18.88 -88.19 18.19
CA MET A 1 -18.19 -86.97 17.75
C MET A 1 -19.19 -86.14 17.00
N THR A 2 -19.76 -85.16 17.64
CA THR A 2 -20.87 -84.36 17.11
C THR A 2 -20.30 -83.02 16.72
N PHE A 3 -20.27 -82.72 15.43
CA PHE A 3 -19.89 -81.40 14.94
C PHE A 3 -21.07 -80.39 15.01
N GLN A 4 -20.91 -79.36 15.80
CA GLN A 4 -21.89 -78.33 15.94
C GLN A 4 -21.51 -77.15 14.99
N THR A 5 -22.29 -76.98 13.94
CA THR A 5 -22.18 -75.90 13.03
C THR A 5 -22.82 -74.64 13.64
N GLN A 6 -22.01 -73.63 13.93
CA GLN A 6 -22.51 -72.28 14.32
C GLN A 6 -23.02 -71.53 13.11
N ASN A 7 -24.30 -71.23 13.12
CA ASN A 7 -24.93 -70.35 12.15
C ASN A 7 -24.55 -68.89 12.43
N CYS A 8 -23.70 -68.33 11.60
CA CYS A 8 -23.39 -66.92 11.60
C CYS A 8 -24.57 -66.15 10.99
N THR A 9 -25.34 -65.47 11.82
CA THR A 9 -26.50 -64.70 11.37
C THR A 9 -26.04 -63.39 10.73
N ARG A 10 -26.65 -63.08 9.56
CA ARG A 10 -26.39 -61.87 8.74
C ARG A 10 -26.65 -60.53 9.41
N ARG A 11 -26.77 -60.46 10.74
CA ARG A 11 -27.10 -59.23 11.50
C ARG A 11 -25.88 -58.50 12.05
N ASP A 12 -24.67 -59.06 12.01
CA ASP A 12 -23.48 -58.46 12.59
C ASP A 12 -22.62 -57.65 11.57
N ALA A 13 -23.07 -57.59 10.31
CA ALA A 13 -22.35 -56.90 9.21
C ALA A 13 -22.73 -55.42 9.02
N MET A 14 -23.49 -54.80 9.91
CA MET A 14 -23.94 -53.39 9.78
C MET A 14 -23.47 -52.52 10.97
N ARG A 15 -22.29 -52.73 11.45
CA ARG A 15 -21.59 -51.72 12.25
C ARG A 15 -20.45 -51.13 11.42
N LEU A 16 -20.78 -50.59 10.26
CA LEU A 16 -19.89 -49.73 9.51
C LEU A 16 -19.79 -48.37 10.23
N VAL A 17 -18.62 -48.20 10.79
CA VAL A 17 -18.06 -46.97 11.35
C VAL A 17 -18.29 -45.83 10.36
N ALA A 18 -19.19 -44.92 10.68
CA ALA A 18 -19.27 -43.62 10.02
C ALA A 18 -18.07 -42.80 10.46
N LEU A 19 -16.95 -42.93 9.74
CA LEU A 19 -15.81 -42.05 9.88
C LEU A 19 -16.23 -40.69 9.31
N ALA A 20 -16.66 -39.76 10.16
CA ALA A 20 -16.91 -38.38 9.79
C ALA A 20 -15.56 -37.75 9.41
N LEU A 21 -15.27 -37.63 8.11
CA LEU A 21 -14.21 -36.82 7.60
C LEU A 21 -14.58 -35.33 7.85
N THR A 22 -14.14 -34.81 8.97
CA THR A 22 -14.15 -33.35 9.20
C THR A 22 -13.06 -32.75 8.32
N ALA A 23 -13.43 -32.30 7.13
CA ALA A 23 -12.56 -31.48 6.29
C ALA A 23 -12.35 -30.14 7.00
N THR A 24 -11.20 -29.99 7.67
CA THR A 24 -10.73 -28.71 8.16
C THR A 24 -10.36 -27.86 6.94
N VAL A 25 -11.24 -26.94 6.54
CA VAL A 25 -10.91 -25.87 5.60
C VAL A 25 -9.87 -24.98 6.28
N ALA A 26 -8.61 -25.23 5.99
CA ALA A 26 -7.54 -24.30 6.30
C ALA A 26 -7.83 -23.02 5.55
N SER A 27 -8.47 -22.04 6.21
CA SER A 27 -8.59 -20.69 5.70
C SER A 27 -7.17 -20.15 5.56
N CYS A 28 -6.71 -20.00 4.33
CA CYS A 28 -5.48 -19.24 4.03
C CYS A 28 -5.76 -17.76 4.33
N ALA A 29 -5.77 -17.42 5.62
CA ALA A 29 -5.73 -16.01 6.01
C ALA A 29 -4.39 -15.46 5.49
N THR A 30 -4.45 -14.63 4.46
CA THR A 30 -3.30 -13.86 4.01
C THR A 30 -2.79 -13.10 5.22
N PRO A 31 -1.53 -13.30 5.66
CA PRO A 31 -1.01 -12.56 6.80
C PRO A 31 -1.14 -11.06 6.50
N PRO A 32 -1.54 -10.24 7.49
CA PRO A 32 -1.61 -8.80 7.30
C PRO A 32 -0.26 -8.33 6.77
N ALA A 33 -0.30 -7.48 5.74
CA ALA A 33 0.91 -6.90 5.16
C ALA A 33 1.75 -6.33 6.31
N ARG A 34 2.98 -6.83 6.46
CA ARG A 34 3.87 -6.42 7.54
C ARG A 34 4.08 -4.91 7.41
N VAL A 35 3.59 -4.13 8.35
CA VAL A 35 3.86 -2.69 8.41
C VAL A 35 5.35 -2.54 8.62
N SER A 36 6.05 -1.98 7.65
CA SER A 36 7.47 -1.70 7.75
C SER A 36 7.73 -0.75 8.92
N ASN A 37 8.66 -1.10 9.81
CA ASN A 37 9.10 -0.26 10.92
C ASN A 37 10.12 0.81 10.50
N ILE A 38 10.34 0.97 9.20
CA ILE A 38 11.25 1.99 8.67
C ILE A 38 10.72 3.39 9.06
N PRO A 39 11.57 4.25 9.67
CA PRO A 39 11.18 5.61 9.97
C PRO A 39 10.80 6.37 8.69
N ALA A 40 9.65 7.03 8.73
CA ALA A 40 9.24 7.93 7.67
C ALA A 40 8.71 9.22 8.30
N SER A 41 8.95 10.33 7.63
CA SER A 41 8.53 11.67 8.06
C SER A 41 7.52 12.25 7.09
N ASP A 42 6.46 12.86 7.64
CA ASP A 42 5.55 13.71 6.87
C ASP A 42 6.28 15.00 6.50
N GLN A 43 6.30 15.30 5.21
CA GLN A 43 6.92 16.49 4.61
C GLN A 43 5.90 17.41 3.98
N THR A 44 4.61 17.18 4.21
CA THR A 44 3.51 17.90 3.55
C THR A 44 3.56 19.39 3.79
N ALA A 45 3.77 19.82 5.05
CA ALA A 45 3.84 21.23 5.40
C ALA A 45 4.99 21.96 4.67
N SER A 46 6.13 21.28 4.48
CA SER A 46 7.28 21.83 3.76
C SER A 46 7.10 21.83 2.24
N ALA A 47 6.41 20.83 1.69
CA ALA A 47 6.15 20.69 0.26
C ALA A 47 5.02 21.62 -0.21
N LEU A 48 4.02 21.88 0.61
CA LEU A 48 2.80 22.59 0.24
C LEU A 48 3.06 23.97 -0.38
N PRO A 49 3.89 24.86 0.18
CA PRO A 49 4.16 26.16 -0.41
C PRO A 49 4.85 26.06 -1.79
N LEU A 50 5.70 25.06 -1.99
CA LEU A 50 6.40 24.84 -3.26
C LEU A 50 5.43 24.40 -4.36
N VAL A 51 4.56 23.45 -4.05
CA VAL A 51 3.54 22.96 -4.98
C VAL A 51 2.52 24.05 -5.28
N ASN A 52 2.09 24.81 -4.27
CA ASN A 52 1.14 25.90 -4.46
C ASN A 52 1.72 27.07 -5.25
N ALA A 53 3.02 27.36 -5.14
CA ALA A 53 3.69 28.34 -5.99
C ALA A 53 3.68 27.90 -7.47
N LEU A 54 3.90 26.60 -7.75
CA LEU A 54 3.77 26.05 -9.11
C LEU A 54 2.32 26.20 -9.62
N ARG A 55 1.34 25.82 -8.82
CA ARG A 55 -0.08 25.87 -9.18
C ARG A 55 -0.54 27.31 -9.45
N ALA A 56 -0.14 28.27 -8.63
CA ALA A 56 -0.44 29.68 -8.81
C ALA A 56 0.12 30.22 -10.14
N LYS A 57 1.37 29.86 -10.52
CA LYS A 57 1.96 30.21 -11.83
C LYS A 57 1.16 29.66 -13.02
N ASN A 58 0.37 28.62 -12.81
CA ASN A 58 -0.48 27.98 -13.81
C ASN A 58 -1.97 28.35 -13.65
N GLY A 59 -2.31 29.35 -12.83
CA GLY A 59 -3.69 29.83 -12.64
C GLY A 59 -4.59 28.81 -11.90
N LEU A 60 -4.03 27.88 -11.15
CA LEU A 60 -4.77 26.83 -10.45
C LEU A 60 -4.98 27.19 -8.97
N PRO A 61 -6.09 26.77 -8.37
CA PRO A 61 -6.34 26.96 -6.94
C PRO A 61 -5.30 26.21 -6.09
N PRO A 62 -4.97 26.72 -4.89
CA PRO A 62 -4.02 26.08 -4.00
C PRO A 62 -4.59 24.77 -3.43
N LEU A 63 -3.69 23.81 -3.19
CA LEU A 63 -3.98 22.61 -2.42
C LEU A 63 -3.94 22.91 -0.92
N LYS A 64 -4.56 22.02 -0.14
CA LYS A 64 -4.53 22.01 1.32
C LYS A 64 -3.86 20.72 1.82
N ILE A 65 -3.42 20.72 3.08
CA ILE A 65 -2.96 19.49 3.71
C ILE A 65 -4.16 18.52 3.81
N ASP A 66 -3.97 17.30 3.33
CA ASP A 66 -4.90 16.20 3.49
C ASP A 66 -4.24 15.10 4.32
N THR A 67 -4.73 14.87 5.52
CA THR A 67 -4.20 13.87 6.46
C THR A 67 -4.27 12.45 5.88
N ALA A 68 -5.31 12.13 5.12
CA ALA A 68 -5.43 10.83 4.48
C ALA A 68 -4.36 10.65 3.38
N ALA A 69 -4.14 11.71 2.56
CA ALA A 69 -3.08 11.73 1.57
C ALA A 69 -1.69 11.67 2.22
N SER A 70 -1.46 12.39 3.33
CA SER A 70 -0.21 12.29 4.11
C SER A 70 0.04 10.88 4.63
N THR A 71 -1.00 10.22 5.16
CA THR A 71 -0.92 8.84 5.62
C THR A 71 -0.56 7.88 4.48
N ALA A 72 -1.21 8.03 3.32
CA ALA A 72 -0.93 7.23 2.14
C ALA A 72 0.51 7.45 1.62
N ALA A 73 0.98 8.70 1.62
CA ALA A 73 2.34 9.05 1.22
C ALA A 73 3.39 8.44 2.16
N VAL A 74 3.19 8.53 3.49
CA VAL A 74 4.04 7.89 4.50
C VAL A 74 4.10 6.37 4.29
N TYR A 75 2.96 5.75 4.05
CA TYR A 75 2.89 4.31 3.80
C TYR A 75 3.70 3.91 2.57
N GLN A 76 3.54 4.62 1.44
CA GLN A 76 4.27 4.31 0.21
C GLN A 76 5.77 4.59 0.32
N ALA A 77 6.17 5.71 0.93
CA ALA A 77 7.59 6.01 1.15
C ALA A 77 8.29 4.90 1.96
N ARG A 78 7.63 4.41 3.03
CA ARG A 78 8.12 3.26 3.83
C ARG A 78 8.26 2.00 3.00
N ARG A 79 7.28 1.68 2.18
CA ARG A 79 7.29 0.47 1.34
C ARG A 79 8.44 0.50 0.33
N MET A 80 8.66 1.63 -0.32
CA MET A 80 9.77 1.82 -1.25
C MET A 80 11.12 1.66 -0.52
N ALA A 81 11.25 2.28 0.65
CA ALA A 81 12.46 2.19 1.46
C ALA A 81 12.72 0.76 1.96
N ASP A 82 11.68 0.03 2.38
CA ASP A 82 11.77 -1.37 2.83
C ASP A 82 12.18 -2.31 1.68
N ALA A 83 11.59 -2.11 0.51
CA ALA A 83 11.91 -2.88 -0.68
C ALA A 83 13.24 -2.47 -1.35
N GLY A 84 13.80 -1.29 -1.03
CA GLY A 84 14.94 -0.71 -1.72
C GLY A 84 14.66 -0.39 -3.19
N LYS A 85 13.39 -0.07 -3.53
CA LYS A 85 12.92 0.13 -4.92
C LYS A 85 11.97 1.30 -5.02
N MET A 86 12.20 2.17 -6.01
CA MET A 86 11.29 3.24 -6.37
C MET A 86 10.27 2.72 -7.39
N GLU A 87 9.19 2.16 -6.90
CA GLU A 87 8.10 1.61 -7.73
C GLU A 87 6.74 2.00 -7.14
N HIS A 88 5.78 2.27 -8.03
CA HIS A 88 4.39 2.52 -7.62
C HIS A 88 3.74 1.26 -7.01
N LEU A 89 4.04 0.10 -7.58
CA LEU A 89 3.48 -1.19 -7.17
C LEU A 89 4.60 -2.06 -6.58
N ILE A 90 4.50 -2.36 -5.29
CA ILE A 90 5.50 -3.15 -4.56
C ILE A 90 4.85 -4.41 -4.02
N GLY A 91 5.29 -5.56 -4.57
CA GLY A 91 4.75 -6.86 -4.20
C GLY A 91 3.57 -7.32 -5.06
N ILE A 92 3.26 -8.61 -4.91
CA ILE A 92 2.20 -9.27 -5.69
C ILE A 92 0.82 -8.76 -5.23
N GLY A 93 -0.02 -8.36 -6.17
CA GLY A 93 -1.39 -7.91 -5.88
C GLY A 93 -1.49 -6.48 -5.34
N ASP A 94 -0.37 -5.72 -5.38
CA ASP A 94 -0.41 -4.30 -5.04
C ASP A 94 -1.25 -3.51 -6.07
N ASP A 95 -1.97 -2.52 -5.55
CA ASP A 95 -2.86 -1.67 -6.34
C ASP A 95 -2.94 -0.29 -5.70
N PHE A 96 -2.64 0.76 -6.47
CA PHE A 96 -2.67 2.13 -5.98
C PHE A 96 -4.06 2.52 -5.47
N GLY A 97 -5.11 2.22 -6.24
CA GLY A 97 -6.49 2.54 -5.87
C GLY A 97 -6.91 1.89 -4.54
N LYS A 98 -6.53 0.62 -4.34
CA LYS A 98 -6.77 -0.08 -3.06
C LYS A 98 -6.02 0.58 -1.90
N ARG A 99 -4.76 0.96 -2.11
CA ARG A 99 -3.95 1.61 -1.06
C ARG A 99 -4.52 2.94 -0.62
N VAL A 100 -4.83 3.83 -1.57
CA VAL A 100 -5.36 5.16 -1.25
C VAL A 100 -6.74 5.06 -0.61
N LYS A 101 -7.58 4.14 -1.08
CA LYS A 101 -8.89 3.85 -0.46
C LYS A 101 -8.73 3.36 0.99
N ALA A 102 -7.80 2.44 1.24
CA ALA A 102 -7.51 1.93 2.59
C ALA A 102 -7.02 3.03 3.54
N SER A 103 -6.35 4.07 3.02
CA SER A 103 -5.93 5.26 3.76
C SER A 103 -7.02 6.32 3.91
N GLY A 104 -8.21 6.11 3.35
CA GLY A 104 -9.32 7.07 3.39
C GLY A 104 -9.18 8.23 2.41
N VAL A 105 -8.27 8.16 1.44
CA VAL A 105 -8.08 9.18 0.41
C VAL A 105 -9.27 9.20 -0.54
N LYS A 106 -9.82 10.39 -0.77
CA LYS A 106 -10.90 10.59 -1.73
C LYS A 106 -10.38 10.61 -3.17
N LEU A 107 -11.11 9.99 -4.05
CA LEU A 107 -10.80 9.92 -5.48
C LEU A 107 -11.50 11.03 -6.28
N PRO A 108 -10.92 11.44 -7.43
CA PRO A 108 -9.66 10.95 -8.01
C PRO A 108 -8.43 11.32 -7.17
N ALA A 109 -7.39 10.48 -7.29
CA ALA A 109 -6.12 10.68 -6.63
C ALA A 109 -4.97 10.37 -7.60
N ALA A 110 -3.78 10.93 -7.34
CA ALA A 110 -2.57 10.63 -8.09
C ALA A 110 -1.38 10.47 -7.14
N GLU A 111 -0.36 9.76 -7.60
CA GLU A 111 0.88 9.52 -6.86
C GLU A 111 2.09 9.92 -7.71
N ASN A 112 2.99 10.68 -7.10
CA ASN A 112 4.34 10.92 -7.62
C ASN A 112 5.35 10.30 -6.66
N ILE A 113 6.33 9.58 -7.18
CA ILE A 113 7.41 9.00 -6.40
C ILE A 113 8.78 9.48 -6.89
N ALA A 114 9.76 9.47 -6.00
CA ALA A 114 11.13 9.82 -6.34
C ALA A 114 12.10 9.13 -5.36
N GLU A 115 13.37 9.01 -5.76
CA GLU A 115 14.44 8.49 -4.90
C GLU A 115 15.74 9.29 -5.08
N GLY A 116 16.51 9.42 -4.01
CA GLY A 116 17.83 10.02 -4.04
C GLY A 116 17.85 11.54 -3.80
N GLN A 117 16.71 12.24 -3.80
CA GLN A 117 16.67 13.68 -3.54
C GLN A 117 16.93 13.96 -2.06
N ARG A 118 17.89 14.87 -1.80
CA ARG A 118 18.39 15.16 -0.45
C ARG A 118 17.39 15.89 0.46
N ASP A 119 16.47 16.63 -0.14
CA ASP A 119 15.49 17.48 0.57
C ASP A 119 14.19 17.64 -0.23
N VAL A 120 13.18 18.25 0.38
CA VAL A 120 11.87 18.45 -0.22
C VAL A 120 11.91 19.37 -1.45
N ASN A 121 12.80 20.39 -1.49
CA ASN A 121 12.95 21.25 -2.65
C ASN A 121 13.46 20.46 -3.86
N ALA A 122 14.46 19.63 -3.64
CA ALA A 122 15.01 18.76 -4.69
C ALA A 122 13.97 17.75 -5.20
N ALA A 123 13.16 17.16 -4.30
CA ALA A 123 12.09 16.25 -4.67
C ALA A 123 10.99 16.93 -5.50
N VAL A 124 10.50 18.07 -5.04
CA VAL A 124 9.48 18.87 -5.78
C VAL A 124 10.03 19.33 -7.13
N THR A 125 11.27 19.79 -7.18
CA THR A 125 11.94 20.19 -8.44
C THR A 125 12.06 19.03 -9.42
N ALA A 126 12.43 17.84 -8.94
CA ALA A 126 12.50 16.63 -9.77
C ALA A 126 11.12 16.28 -10.36
N TRP A 127 10.06 16.38 -9.58
CA TRP A 127 8.69 16.16 -10.07
C TRP A 127 8.25 17.23 -11.08
N ILE A 128 8.60 18.51 -10.87
CA ILE A 128 8.30 19.60 -11.82
C ILE A 128 8.97 19.32 -13.17
N ASN A 129 10.20 18.83 -13.17
CA ASN A 129 10.97 18.56 -14.37
C ASN A 129 10.58 17.25 -15.10
N SER A 130 9.66 16.46 -14.54
CA SER A 130 9.13 15.25 -15.15
C SER A 130 7.73 15.49 -15.70
N PRO A 131 7.50 15.38 -17.02
CA PRO A 131 6.20 15.69 -17.61
C PRO A 131 5.00 14.95 -16.99
N LYS A 132 5.17 13.67 -16.64
CA LYS A 132 4.11 12.87 -16.01
C LYS A 132 3.80 13.35 -14.59
N HIS A 133 4.83 13.61 -13.80
CA HIS A 133 4.67 14.09 -12.43
C HIS A 133 4.12 15.52 -12.39
N LEU A 134 4.59 16.39 -13.29
CA LEU A 134 4.06 17.74 -13.46
C LEU A 134 2.57 17.72 -13.81
N HIS A 135 2.16 16.84 -14.73
CA HIS A 135 0.76 16.67 -15.09
C HIS A 135 -0.10 16.33 -13.86
N ASN A 136 0.36 15.45 -12.99
CA ASN A 136 -0.34 15.14 -11.75
C ASN A 136 -0.44 16.38 -10.84
N MET A 137 0.68 17.10 -10.64
CA MET A 137 0.71 18.29 -9.76
C MET A 137 -0.20 19.43 -10.24
N LEU A 138 -0.50 19.50 -11.54
CA LEU A 138 -1.40 20.47 -12.16
C LEU A 138 -2.83 19.93 -12.34
N GLY A 139 -3.12 18.74 -11.90
CA GLY A 139 -4.43 18.11 -11.97
C GLY A 139 -5.47 18.78 -11.07
N LYS A 140 -6.73 18.38 -11.25
CA LYS A 140 -7.87 18.86 -10.44
C LYS A 140 -7.92 18.13 -9.11
N TYR A 141 -7.12 18.58 -8.17
CA TYR A 141 -7.05 18.07 -6.81
C TYR A 141 -7.17 19.22 -5.81
N ASP A 142 -7.54 18.89 -4.57
CA ASP A 142 -7.72 19.84 -3.46
C ASP A 142 -6.77 19.55 -2.31
N GLY A 143 -6.32 18.29 -2.18
CA GLY A 143 -5.48 17.80 -1.09
C GLY A 143 -4.09 17.38 -1.52
N LEU A 144 -3.15 17.48 -0.59
CA LEU A 144 -1.75 17.10 -0.73
C LEU A 144 -1.27 16.33 0.50
N GLY A 145 -0.55 15.25 0.26
CA GLY A 145 0.30 14.56 1.23
C GLY A 145 1.67 14.30 0.64
N VAL A 146 2.74 14.55 1.38
CA VAL A 146 4.13 14.28 0.96
C VAL A 146 4.89 13.65 2.10
N ALA A 147 5.69 12.62 1.81
CA ALA A 147 6.48 11.93 2.83
C ALA A 147 7.84 11.49 2.30
N LEU A 148 8.74 11.29 3.24
CA LEU A 148 10.09 10.80 3.05
C LEU A 148 10.37 9.61 3.97
N ALA A 149 11.01 8.56 3.45
CA ALA A 149 11.59 7.49 4.24
C ALA A 149 13.02 7.19 3.76
N TYR A 150 13.85 6.71 4.67
CA TYR A 150 15.23 6.31 4.35
C TYR A 150 15.36 4.79 4.39
N ALA A 151 16.01 4.21 3.38
CA ALA A 151 16.26 2.78 3.32
C ALA A 151 17.60 2.43 4.01
N PRO A 152 17.60 1.79 5.18
CA PRO A 152 18.83 1.38 5.83
C PRO A 152 19.65 0.41 4.98
N SER A 153 18.97 -0.49 4.26
CA SER A 153 19.58 -1.52 3.39
C SER A 153 20.25 -0.95 2.15
N SER A 154 19.93 0.29 1.75
CA SER A 154 20.52 0.96 0.57
C SER A 154 21.39 2.17 0.94
N GLY A 155 22.08 2.11 2.08
CA GLY A 155 23.00 3.16 2.52
C GLY A 155 22.31 4.48 2.90
N GLY A 156 21.06 4.42 3.36
CA GLY A 156 20.31 5.63 3.74
C GLY A 156 19.72 6.38 2.55
N ARG A 157 19.50 5.73 1.41
CA ARG A 157 18.86 6.36 0.25
C ARG A 157 17.48 6.88 0.62
N PRO A 158 17.15 8.17 0.32
CA PRO A 158 15.83 8.73 0.54
C PRO A 158 14.83 8.28 -0.54
N TYR A 159 13.63 7.93 -0.09
CA TYR A 159 12.47 7.61 -0.94
C TYR A 159 11.33 8.58 -0.61
N TRP A 160 10.81 9.21 -1.65
CA TRP A 160 9.80 10.25 -1.57
C TRP A 160 8.49 9.78 -2.20
N SER A 161 7.40 10.10 -1.56
CA SER A 161 6.05 9.92 -2.12
C SER A 161 5.23 11.19 -1.93
N MET A 162 4.51 11.57 -2.98
CA MET A 162 3.48 12.62 -2.96
C MET A 162 2.16 11.96 -3.36
N VAL A 163 1.10 12.22 -2.62
CA VAL A 163 -0.27 11.85 -2.96
C VAL A 163 -1.10 13.12 -3.10
N LEU A 164 -1.79 13.21 -4.22
CA LEU A 164 -2.76 14.25 -4.53
C LEU A 164 -4.16 13.66 -4.42
N SER A 165 -5.10 14.35 -3.80
CA SER A 165 -6.44 13.87 -3.50
C SER A 165 -7.51 14.90 -3.84
N SER A 166 -8.73 14.40 -4.07
CA SER A 166 -9.92 15.24 -4.12
C SER A 166 -10.59 15.30 -2.74
N ASN A 167 -11.22 16.42 -2.39
CA ASN A 167 -12.00 16.56 -1.14
C ASN A 167 -13.49 16.28 -1.36
#